data_2114271075d175a2b2089403b315d8ac
#
_entry.id   2114271075d175a2b2089403b315d8ac
#
_cell.length_a   1.000
_cell.length_b   1.000
_cell.length_c   1.000
_cell.angle_alpha   90.00
_cell.angle_beta   90.00
_cell.angle_gamma   90.00
#
_symmetry.space_group_name_H-M   'P 1'
#
loop_
_entity.id
_entity.type
_entity.pdbx_description
1 polymer ?
#
loop_
_entity_poly.entity_id
_entity_poly.type
_entity_poly.pdbx_seq_one_letter_code
_entity_poly.pdbx_strand_id
1 'polypeptide(L)'
;MLFSTLTLSFNPLYFNRSYAVAHGHPDIVVNPQLVFNVVLGLTVEDCSEIGGPFLGVFDLDYHRPVYPGITLRARSETIEARLSASNPANGIVTWKTEGVDDAGERIVSFRRSNLVARRFPEGAE
;
A
#
# COMPACT_ATOMS: atom_id res chain seq x y z
N MET A 1 5.88 15.29 -7.45
CA MET A 1 7.27 15.81 -7.56
C MET A 1 8.02 15.83 -6.24
N LEU A 2 7.40 16.33 -5.17
CA LEU A 2 8.07 16.38 -3.86
C LEU A 2 8.54 15.00 -3.38
N PHE A 3 7.67 14.01 -3.45
CA PHE A 3 8.00 12.64 -3.04
C PHE A 3 9.18 12.08 -3.85
N SER A 4 9.17 12.25 -5.16
CA SER A 4 10.25 11.77 -6.02
C SER A 4 11.57 12.49 -5.75
N THR A 5 11.53 13.77 -5.44
CA THR A 5 12.70 14.54 -5.05
C THR A 5 13.27 14.06 -3.72
N LEU A 6 12.41 13.86 -2.72
CA LEU A 6 12.84 13.40 -1.40
C LEU A 6 13.43 11.99 -1.41
N THR A 7 12.97 11.15 -2.32
CA THR A 7 13.43 9.76 -2.44
C THR A 7 14.48 9.54 -3.53
N LEU A 8 14.94 10.60 -4.16
CA LEU A 8 15.95 10.57 -5.25
C LEU A 8 15.46 9.77 -6.48
N SER A 9 14.16 9.69 -6.69
CA SER A 9 13.54 9.00 -7.82
C SER A 9 13.42 9.96 -9.02
N PHE A 10 14.51 10.22 -9.71
CA PHE A 10 14.59 11.24 -10.75
C PHE A 10 14.25 10.72 -12.16
N ASN A 11 13.18 9.96 -12.30
CA ASN A 11 12.69 9.57 -13.61
C ASN A 11 11.95 10.76 -14.26
N PRO A 12 12.30 11.17 -15.50
CA PRO A 12 11.64 12.29 -16.17
C PRO A 12 10.12 12.14 -16.30
N LEU A 13 9.59 10.93 -16.32
CA LEU A 13 8.14 10.70 -16.35
C LEU A 13 7.41 11.35 -15.17
N TYR A 14 8.09 11.53 -14.03
CA TYR A 14 7.50 12.08 -12.81
C TYR A 14 7.61 13.61 -12.74
N PHE A 15 8.38 14.24 -13.58
CA PHE A 15 8.69 15.67 -13.51
C PHE A 15 8.36 16.43 -14.78
N ASN A 16 8.46 15.82 -15.94
CA ASN A 16 8.42 16.48 -17.23
C ASN A 16 7.23 16.00 -18.05
N ARG A 17 6.20 16.87 -18.11
CA ARG A 17 4.98 16.54 -18.87
C ARG A 17 5.25 16.29 -20.34
N SER A 18 6.08 17.13 -20.97
CA SER A 18 6.40 16.97 -22.40
C SER A 18 7.08 15.63 -22.66
N TYR A 19 7.96 15.21 -21.78
CA TYR A 19 8.61 13.90 -21.84
C TYR A 19 7.59 12.78 -21.70
N ALA A 20 6.70 12.88 -20.71
CA ALA A 20 5.67 11.89 -20.47
C ALA A 20 4.71 11.76 -21.66
N VAL A 21 4.27 12.88 -22.22
CA VAL A 21 3.39 12.91 -23.40
C VAL A 21 4.09 12.27 -24.61
N ALA A 22 5.37 12.54 -24.81
CA ALA A 22 6.16 11.92 -25.88
C ALA A 22 6.27 10.40 -25.74
N HIS A 23 6.11 9.87 -24.52
CA HIS A 23 6.16 8.45 -24.21
C HIS A 23 4.76 7.81 -24.06
N GLY A 24 3.72 8.48 -24.53
CA GLY A 24 2.37 7.92 -24.59
C GLY A 24 1.49 8.14 -23.37
N HIS A 25 1.90 9.01 -22.44
CA HIS A 25 1.11 9.33 -21.25
C HIS A 25 0.36 10.67 -21.44
N PRO A 26 -0.86 10.82 -20.87
CA PRO A 26 -1.60 12.07 -20.98
C PRO A 26 -1.04 13.21 -20.11
N ASP A 27 -0.23 12.88 -19.11
CA ASP A 27 0.34 13.83 -18.15
C ASP A 27 1.57 13.19 -17.50
N ILE A 28 2.21 13.90 -16.58
CA ILE A 28 3.26 13.30 -15.76
C ILE A 28 2.70 12.07 -15.04
N VAL A 29 3.55 11.08 -14.86
CA VAL A 29 3.18 9.86 -14.13
C VAL A 29 3.45 10.09 -12.64
N VAL A 30 2.48 9.77 -11.79
CA VAL A 30 2.70 9.78 -10.35
C VAL A 30 3.66 8.64 -10.01
N ASN A 31 4.68 8.92 -9.20
CA ASN A 31 5.64 7.90 -8.80
C ASN A 31 4.91 6.69 -8.21
N PRO A 32 5.10 5.47 -8.75
CA PRO A 32 4.39 4.28 -8.27
C PRO A 32 4.62 4.00 -6.78
N GLN A 33 5.78 4.32 -6.26
CA GLN A 33 6.06 4.15 -4.83
C GLN A 33 5.21 5.07 -3.96
N LEU A 34 4.90 6.28 -4.45
CA LEU A 34 3.97 7.18 -3.76
C LEU A 34 2.56 6.58 -3.76
N VAL A 35 2.12 6.04 -4.91
CA VAL A 35 0.81 5.38 -5.02
C VAL A 35 0.71 4.25 -4.00
N PHE A 36 1.71 3.39 -3.93
CA PHE A 36 1.75 2.32 -2.94
C PHE A 36 1.67 2.86 -1.51
N ASN A 37 2.46 3.88 -1.18
CA ASN A 37 2.47 4.45 0.17
C ASN A 37 1.13 5.08 0.55
N VAL A 38 0.46 5.75 -0.38
CA VAL A 38 -0.88 6.32 -0.14
C VAL A 38 -1.90 5.22 0.14
N VAL A 39 -1.92 4.18 -0.69
CA VAL A 39 -2.83 3.04 -0.52
C VAL A 39 -2.56 2.32 0.80
N LEU A 40 -1.30 2.08 1.13
CA LEU A 40 -0.93 1.50 2.41
C LEU A 40 -1.42 2.37 3.57
N GLY A 41 -1.19 3.67 3.49
CA GLY A 41 -1.61 4.63 4.52
C GLY A 41 -3.12 4.62 4.75
N LEU A 42 -3.91 4.48 3.70
CA LEU A 42 -5.37 4.39 3.80
C LEU A 42 -5.85 3.17 4.57
N THR A 43 -5.03 2.13 4.67
CA THR A 43 -5.38 0.89 5.37
C THR A 43 -4.91 0.86 6.83
N VAL A 44 -4.09 1.81 7.26
CA VAL A 44 -3.48 1.78 8.60
C VAL A 44 -4.54 1.83 9.69
N GLU A 45 -5.50 2.73 9.57
CA GLU A 45 -6.55 2.89 10.58
C GLU A 45 -7.38 1.63 10.74
N ASP A 46 -7.77 0.99 9.64
CA ASP A 46 -8.66 -0.18 9.67
C ASP A 46 -7.93 -1.47 10.03
N CYS A 47 -6.67 -1.60 9.63
CA CYS A 47 -5.95 -2.87 9.69
C CYS A 47 -4.87 -2.90 10.77
N SER A 48 -4.13 -1.82 10.96
CA SER A 48 -2.90 -1.86 11.74
C SER A 48 -2.67 -0.66 12.66
N GLU A 49 -3.70 0.15 12.93
CA GLU A 49 -3.56 1.36 13.75
C GLU A 49 -2.96 1.08 15.13
N ILE A 50 -3.40 0.00 15.78
CA ILE A 50 -2.95 -0.41 17.11
C ILE A 50 -1.95 -1.55 17.02
N GLY A 51 -1.61 -1.94 15.81
CA GLY A 51 -0.75 -3.10 15.57
C GLY A 51 0.70 -2.85 15.95
N GLY A 52 1.42 -3.93 16.11
CA GLY A 52 2.85 -3.91 16.32
C GLY A 52 3.63 -3.74 15.02
N PRO A 53 4.86 -4.25 14.97
CA PRO A 53 5.73 -4.07 13.83
C PRO A 53 5.14 -4.53 12.50
N PHE A 54 5.43 -3.78 11.47
CA PHE A 54 5.19 -4.15 10.09
C PHE A 54 6.19 -5.23 9.68
N LEU A 55 5.72 -6.37 9.22
CA LEU A 55 6.59 -7.52 8.92
C LEU A 55 7.06 -7.57 7.47
N GLY A 56 6.23 -7.17 6.54
CA GLY A 56 6.63 -7.19 5.14
C GLY A 56 5.48 -6.98 4.18
N VAL A 57 5.86 -6.75 2.93
CA VAL A 57 4.96 -6.63 1.78
C VAL A 57 5.32 -7.74 0.81
N PHE A 58 4.30 -8.40 0.27
CA PHE A 58 4.43 -9.51 -0.66
C PHE A 58 3.56 -9.29 -1.89
N ASP A 59 4.01 -9.81 -3.03
CA ASP A 59 3.23 -9.79 -4.27
C ASP A 59 2.76 -8.38 -4.66
N LEU A 60 3.65 -7.41 -4.57
CA LEU A 60 3.35 -6.04 -4.96
C LEU A 60 3.33 -5.93 -6.49
N ASP A 61 2.16 -5.61 -7.03
CA ASP A 61 1.94 -5.44 -8.46
C ASP A 61 1.33 -4.08 -8.76
N TYR A 62 1.89 -3.38 -9.72
CA TYR A 62 1.34 -2.15 -10.26
C TYR A 62 0.60 -2.47 -11.56
N HIS A 63 -0.71 -2.25 -11.58
CA HIS A 63 -1.56 -2.63 -12.71
C HIS A 63 -1.72 -1.52 -13.75
N ARG A 64 -1.68 -0.27 -13.32
CA ARG A 64 -1.88 0.90 -14.18
C ARG A 64 -1.07 2.09 -13.71
N PRO A 65 -0.62 2.96 -14.64
CA PRO A 65 -0.06 4.24 -14.25
C PRO A 65 -1.14 5.14 -13.64
N VAL A 66 -0.73 6.02 -12.74
CA VAL A 66 -1.59 7.02 -12.11
C VAL A 66 -1.16 8.40 -12.55
N TYR A 67 -2.12 9.27 -12.82
CA TYR A 67 -1.89 10.65 -13.22
C TYR A 67 -2.46 11.59 -12.16
N PRO A 68 -1.96 12.84 -12.07
CA PRO A 68 -2.50 13.81 -11.12
C PRO A 68 -4.01 13.99 -11.27
N GLY A 69 -4.70 14.13 -10.16
CA GLY A 69 -6.15 14.35 -10.13
C GLY A 69 -6.99 13.10 -9.91
N ILE A 70 -6.38 11.92 -9.86
CA ILE A 70 -7.09 10.67 -9.59
C ILE A 70 -7.34 10.54 -8.09
N THR A 71 -8.53 10.09 -7.71
CA THR A 71 -8.84 9.71 -6.33
C THR A 71 -8.53 8.24 -6.13
N LEU A 72 -7.78 7.93 -5.10
CA LEU A 72 -7.45 6.55 -4.75
C LEU A 72 -8.30 6.09 -3.56
N ARG A 73 -8.76 4.85 -3.65
CA ARG A 73 -9.43 4.15 -2.55
C ARG A 73 -8.72 2.84 -2.30
N ALA A 74 -8.77 2.37 -1.07
CA ALA A 74 -8.20 1.09 -0.69
C ALA A 74 -9.30 0.15 -0.21
N ARG A 75 -9.17 -1.12 -0.58
CA ARG A 75 -10.00 -2.18 -0.03
C ARG A 75 -9.09 -3.32 0.40
N SER A 76 -9.39 -3.90 1.56
CA SER A 76 -8.56 -4.94 2.15
C SER A 76 -9.39 -6.13 2.57
N GLU A 77 -8.78 -7.30 2.48
CA GLU A 77 -9.35 -8.56 2.90
C GLU A 77 -8.34 -9.30 3.75
N THR A 78 -8.77 -9.79 4.91
CA THR A 78 -7.93 -10.66 5.74
C THR A 78 -7.85 -12.03 5.09
N ILE A 79 -6.64 -12.46 4.74
CA ILE A 79 -6.44 -13.76 4.08
C ILE A 79 -5.80 -14.79 5.00
N GLU A 80 -5.12 -14.38 6.04
CA GLU A 80 -4.51 -15.27 7.02
C GLU A 80 -4.42 -14.59 8.37
N ALA A 81 -4.66 -15.35 9.43
CA ALA A 81 -4.43 -14.92 10.80
C ALA A 81 -3.91 -16.12 11.58
N ARG A 82 -2.74 -15.96 12.22
CA ARG A 82 -2.13 -17.01 13.01
C ARG A 82 -1.43 -16.45 14.24
N LEU A 83 -1.17 -17.31 15.21
CA LEU A 83 -0.41 -16.90 16.38
C LEU A 83 1.08 -16.77 16.03
N SER A 84 1.74 -15.79 16.64
CA SER A 84 3.18 -15.65 16.52
C SER A 84 3.88 -16.77 17.29
N ALA A 85 4.82 -17.45 16.63
CA ALA A 85 5.62 -18.50 17.28
C ALA A 85 6.58 -17.94 18.33
N SER A 86 7.04 -16.71 18.14
CA SER A 86 8.02 -16.06 19.04
C SER A 86 7.40 -15.25 20.16
N ASN A 87 6.14 -14.83 20.02
CA ASN A 87 5.43 -14.05 21.02
C ASN A 87 3.95 -14.41 21.06
N PRO A 88 3.52 -15.26 22.03
CA PRO A 88 2.14 -15.72 22.09
C PRO A 88 1.11 -14.62 22.43
N ALA A 89 1.56 -13.46 22.89
CA ALA A 89 0.65 -12.32 23.11
C ALA A 89 0.22 -11.63 21.81
N ASN A 90 0.87 -11.95 20.69
CA ASN A 90 0.61 -11.35 19.39
C ASN A 90 0.17 -12.41 18.38
N GLY A 91 -0.55 -11.95 17.37
CA GLY A 91 -0.84 -12.71 16.17
C GLY A 91 -0.15 -12.10 14.96
N ILE A 92 -0.01 -12.88 13.92
CA ILE A 92 0.42 -12.40 12.61
C ILE A 92 -0.80 -12.41 11.71
N VAL A 93 -1.16 -11.24 11.19
CA VAL A 93 -2.29 -11.08 10.28
C VAL A 93 -1.77 -10.65 8.92
N THR A 94 -2.25 -11.29 7.89
CA THR A 94 -1.95 -10.96 6.51
C THR A 94 -3.21 -10.49 5.80
N TRP A 95 -3.13 -9.31 5.20
CA TRP A 95 -4.20 -8.73 4.41
C TRP A 95 -3.79 -8.66 2.94
N LYS A 96 -4.76 -8.90 2.06
CA LYS A 96 -4.66 -8.53 0.65
C LYS A 96 -5.31 -7.17 0.48
N THR A 97 -4.57 -6.22 -0.05
CA THR A 97 -5.04 -4.86 -0.28
C THR A 97 -5.00 -4.53 -1.76
N GLU A 98 -6.05 -3.88 -2.23
CA GLU A 98 -6.10 -3.33 -3.59
C GLU A 98 -6.35 -1.84 -3.51
N GLY A 99 -5.53 -1.07 -4.23
CA GLY A 99 -5.81 0.34 -4.50
C GLY A 99 -6.59 0.47 -5.80
N VAL A 100 -7.68 1.19 -5.76
CA VAL A 100 -8.57 1.36 -6.92
C VAL A 100 -8.81 2.84 -7.18
N ASP A 101 -9.15 3.17 -8.42
CA ASP A 101 -9.55 4.52 -8.81
C ASP A 101 -11.06 4.74 -8.65
N ASP A 102 -11.56 5.88 -9.12
CA ASP A 102 -12.97 6.26 -9.03
C ASP A 102 -13.89 5.30 -9.77
N ALA A 103 -13.39 4.65 -10.81
CA ALA A 103 -14.15 3.68 -11.61
C ALA A 103 -14.08 2.27 -11.05
N GLY A 104 -13.37 2.06 -9.95
CA GLY A 104 -13.16 0.73 -9.36
C GLY A 104 -12.08 -0.10 -10.03
N GLU A 105 -11.30 0.50 -10.93
CA GLU A 105 -10.21 -0.19 -11.62
C GLU A 105 -8.99 -0.33 -10.71
N ARG A 106 -8.39 -1.52 -10.70
CA ARG A 106 -7.20 -1.77 -9.87
C ARG A 106 -6.00 -0.99 -10.38
N ILE A 107 -5.37 -0.29 -9.46
CA ILE A 107 -4.14 0.47 -9.70
C ILE A 107 -2.93 -0.29 -9.18
N VAL A 108 -3.02 -0.77 -7.95
CA VAL A 108 -1.95 -1.50 -7.26
C VAL A 108 -2.57 -2.57 -6.38
N SER A 109 -1.89 -3.68 -6.23
CA SER A 109 -2.30 -4.72 -5.28
C SER A 109 -1.09 -5.28 -4.56
N PHE A 110 -1.26 -5.69 -3.32
CA PHE A 110 -0.21 -6.29 -2.52
C PHE A 110 -0.80 -7.05 -1.34
N ARG A 111 0.04 -7.89 -0.73
CA ARG A 111 -0.24 -8.50 0.56
C ARG A 111 0.72 -7.94 1.58
N ARG A 112 0.24 -7.71 2.79
CA ARG A 112 1.11 -7.27 3.89
C ARG A 112 0.80 -8.04 5.16
N SER A 113 1.82 -8.22 5.97
CA SER A 113 1.72 -8.88 7.26
C SER A 113 2.20 -7.97 8.37
N ASN A 114 1.46 -7.95 9.46
CA ASN A 114 1.80 -7.19 10.67
C ASN A 114 1.66 -8.09 11.88
N LEU A 115 2.46 -7.80 12.90
CA LEU A 115 2.16 -8.27 14.25
C LEU A 115 1.02 -7.44 14.81
N VAL A 116 0.02 -8.13 15.35
CA VAL A 116 -1.17 -7.50 15.92
C VAL A 116 -1.38 -8.07 17.32
N ALA A 117 -1.68 -7.22 18.29
CA ALA A 117 -1.99 -7.66 19.63
C ALA A 117 -3.22 -8.56 19.61
N ARG A 118 -3.17 -9.68 20.33
CA ARG A 118 -4.32 -10.57 20.45
C ARG A 118 -5.46 -9.86 21.20
N ARG A 119 -6.66 -10.04 20.69
CA ARG A 119 -7.84 -9.49 21.34
C ARG A 119 -8.04 -10.09 22.76
N PHE A 120 -7.74 -11.38 22.89
CA PHE A 120 -7.78 -12.10 24.16
C PHE A 120 -6.40 -12.72 24.38
N PRO A 121 -5.53 -12.03 25.13
CA PRO A 121 -4.22 -12.60 25.47
C PRO A 121 -4.37 -13.93 26.19
N GLU A 122 -3.37 -14.80 26.04
CA GLU A 122 -3.36 -16.10 26.70
C GLU A 122 -3.53 -15.94 28.21
N GLY A 123 -4.51 -16.66 28.78
CA GLY A 123 -4.81 -16.60 30.21
C GLY A 123 -5.72 -15.45 30.63
N ALA A 124 -6.20 -14.62 29.72
CA ALA A 124 -7.01 -13.44 29.99
C ALA A 124 -8.49 -13.59 29.60
N GLU A 125 -9.03 -14.76 29.66
CA GLU A 125 -10.44 -15.00 29.33
C GLU A 125 -11.41 -14.49 30.37
#